data_f95a41f16cf86e7ef12e371628a36970
#
_entry.id   f95a41f16cf86e7ef12e371628a36970
#
_cell.length_a   1.000
_cell.length_b   1.000
_cell.length_c   1.000
_cell.angle_alpha   90.00
_cell.angle_beta   90.00
_cell.angle_gamma   90.00
#
_symmetry.space_group_name_H-M   'P 1'
#
loop_
_entity.id
_entity.type
_entity.pdbx_description
1 polymer ?
#
loop_
_entity_poly.entity_id
_entity_poly.type
_entity_poly.pdbx_seq_one_letter_code
_entity_poly.pdbx_strand_id
1 'polypeptide(L)'
;DEPLPGAVEFVKALRSRGATVMYLTGRDIPRMLKGTAESLRSRGFPVDVDGVDLVMKPVAALDDALFKRDVLREALKTHSRVWLFENEPVNLNLVARDLPQIGLVYIVSTHSGREECADTLSRIEHFEVDAESF
;
A
#
# COMPACT_ATOMS: atom_id res chain seq x y z
N ASP A 1 -7.05 -10.88 7.95
CA ASP A 1 -6.11 -10.04 8.71
C ASP A 1 -6.81 -8.79 9.22
N GLU A 2 -6.53 -8.44 10.47
CA GLU A 2 -7.06 -7.22 11.05
C GLU A 2 -6.25 -6.00 10.58
N PRO A 3 -6.91 -4.87 10.29
CA PRO A 3 -6.17 -3.65 9.97
C PRO A 3 -5.42 -3.15 11.19
N LEU A 4 -4.31 -2.48 10.95
CA LEU A 4 -3.56 -1.83 12.03
C LEU A 4 -4.36 -0.67 12.62
N PRO A 5 -4.17 -0.35 13.91
CA PRO A 5 -4.87 0.77 14.53
C PRO A 5 -4.71 2.07 13.74
N GLY A 6 -5.81 2.77 13.53
CA GLY A 6 -5.83 4.05 12.83
C GLY A 6 -5.81 3.98 11.31
N ALA A 7 -5.74 2.79 10.71
CA ALA A 7 -5.59 2.66 9.26
C ALA A 7 -6.76 3.27 8.49
N VAL A 8 -7.99 3.01 8.92
CA VAL A 8 -9.19 3.54 8.25
C VAL A 8 -9.23 5.07 8.33
N GLU A 9 -9.00 5.61 9.51
CA GLU A 9 -8.97 7.06 9.75
C GLU A 9 -7.87 7.74 8.94
N PHE A 10 -6.71 7.10 8.85
CA PHE A 10 -5.59 7.61 8.06
C PHE A 10 -5.95 7.72 6.58
N VAL A 11 -6.54 6.67 6.01
CA VAL A 11 -6.97 6.69 4.61
C VAL A 11 -8.02 7.77 4.36
N LYS A 12 -8.99 7.90 5.26
CA LYS A 12 -10.02 8.94 5.15
C LYS A 12 -9.43 10.35 5.22
N ALA A 13 -8.44 10.54 6.09
CA ALA A 13 -7.76 11.83 6.23
C ALA A 13 -6.95 12.17 4.97
N LEU A 14 -6.26 11.21 4.38
CA LEU A 14 -5.53 11.41 3.13
C LEU A 14 -6.50 11.85 2.01
N ARG A 15 -7.64 11.19 1.90
CA ARG A 15 -8.64 11.55 0.91
C ARG A 15 -9.19 12.96 1.12
N SER A 16 -9.47 13.32 2.35
CA SER A 16 -10.00 14.66 2.66
C SER A 16 -9.00 15.76 2.30
N ARG A 17 -7.73 15.43 2.17
CA ARG A 17 -6.67 16.35 1.75
C ARG A 17 -6.35 16.27 0.26
N GLY A 18 -7.15 15.55 -0.50
CA GLY A 18 -7.00 15.46 -1.95
C GLY A 18 -6.06 14.40 -2.48
N ALA A 19 -5.55 13.52 -1.62
CA ALA A 19 -4.70 12.43 -2.07
C ALA A 19 -5.51 11.36 -2.80
N THR A 20 -4.93 10.78 -3.86
CA THR A 20 -5.43 9.55 -4.45
C THR A 20 -4.89 8.40 -3.61
N VAL A 21 -5.75 7.46 -3.27
CA VAL A 21 -5.38 6.28 -2.48
C VAL A 21 -5.46 5.04 -3.35
N MET A 22 -4.40 4.24 -3.31
CA MET A 22 -4.35 2.97 -4.02
C MET A 22 -4.13 1.85 -3.01
N TYR A 23 -5.05 0.88 -2.98
CA TYR A 23 -4.81 -0.37 -2.28
C TYR A 23 -4.12 -1.31 -3.26
N LEU A 24 -2.84 -1.61 -3.01
CA LEU A 24 -2.02 -2.42 -3.91
C LEU A 24 -1.71 -3.74 -3.21
N THR A 25 -2.21 -4.83 -3.76
CA THR A 25 -2.09 -6.14 -3.13
C THR A 25 -1.59 -7.20 -4.10
N GLY A 26 -0.84 -8.17 -3.58
CA GLY A 26 -0.43 -9.36 -4.33
C GLY A 26 -1.52 -10.41 -4.50
N ARG A 27 -2.74 -10.17 -4.00
CA ARG A 27 -3.87 -11.06 -4.26
C ARG A 27 -4.29 -10.94 -5.72
N ASP A 28 -4.69 -12.06 -6.31
CA ASP A 28 -5.02 -12.10 -7.73
C ASP A 28 -6.52 -11.95 -7.99
N ILE A 29 -6.85 -11.26 -9.08
CA ILE A 29 -8.24 -10.98 -9.45
C ILE A 29 -9.09 -12.26 -9.59
N PRO A 30 -8.65 -13.29 -10.32
CA PRO A 30 -9.52 -14.46 -10.57
C PRO A 30 -10.06 -15.13 -9.32
N ARG A 31 -9.29 -15.12 -8.22
CA ARG A 31 -9.68 -15.84 -7.00
C ARG A 31 -10.15 -14.94 -5.87
N MET A 32 -9.66 -13.69 -5.80
CA MET A 32 -9.73 -12.92 -4.56
C MET A 32 -10.34 -11.52 -4.68
N LEU A 33 -10.75 -11.08 -5.88
CA LEU A 33 -11.26 -9.72 -6.06
C LEU A 33 -12.47 -9.44 -5.16
N LYS A 34 -13.49 -10.29 -5.21
CA LYS A 34 -14.72 -10.07 -4.47
C LYS A 34 -14.46 -10.07 -2.96
N GLY A 35 -13.72 -11.05 -2.47
CA GLY A 35 -13.41 -11.15 -1.04
C GLY A 35 -12.56 -9.98 -0.54
N THR A 36 -11.60 -9.51 -1.35
CA THR A 36 -10.76 -8.37 -0.98
C THR A 36 -11.59 -7.08 -0.90
N ALA A 37 -12.41 -6.80 -1.91
CA ALA A 37 -13.26 -5.61 -1.91
C ALA A 37 -14.26 -5.63 -0.75
N GLU A 38 -14.90 -6.76 -0.48
CA GLU A 38 -15.84 -6.90 0.63
C GLU A 38 -15.15 -6.74 1.99
N SER A 39 -13.94 -7.30 2.14
CA SER A 39 -13.17 -7.17 3.37
C SER A 39 -12.83 -5.70 3.67
N LEU A 40 -12.38 -4.95 2.67
CA LEU A 40 -12.09 -3.53 2.83
C LEU A 40 -13.35 -2.76 3.21
N ARG A 41 -14.44 -3.00 2.50
CA ARG A 41 -15.71 -2.31 2.73
C ARG A 41 -16.26 -2.59 4.13
N SER A 42 -16.25 -3.85 4.55
CA SER A 42 -16.79 -4.25 5.85
C SER A 42 -15.99 -3.68 7.02
N ARG A 43 -14.71 -3.36 6.80
CA ARG A 43 -13.85 -2.75 7.81
C ARG A 43 -13.86 -1.23 7.79
N GLY A 44 -14.66 -0.64 6.91
CA GLY A 44 -14.84 0.82 6.85
C GLY A 44 -13.89 1.55 5.91
N PHE A 45 -13.05 0.85 5.17
CA PHE A 45 -12.19 1.50 4.17
C PHE A 45 -13.03 1.96 2.98
N PRO A 46 -12.80 3.18 2.47
CA PRO A 46 -13.47 3.63 1.25
C PRO A 46 -13.06 2.75 0.07
N VAL A 47 -14.05 2.30 -0.69
CA VAL A 47 -13.87 1.46 -1.90
C VAL A 47 -14.92 1.90 -2.90
N ASP A 48 -14.64 1.76 -4.19
CA ASP A 48 -15.56 2.10 -5.27
C ASP A 48 -16.00 3.58 -5.24
N VAL A 49 -15.09 4.46 -4.87
CA VAL A 49 -15.33 5.90 -4.85
C VAL A 49 -14.22 6.61 -5.61
N ASP A 50 -14.49 7.81 -6.10
CA ASP A 50 -13.50 8.60 -6.85
C ASP A 50 -12.25 8.84 -6.00
N GLY A 51 -11.07 8.71 -6.62
CA GLY A 51 -9.81 8.91 -5.96
C GLY A 51 -9.32 7.72 -5.14
N VAL A 52 -9.99 6.59 -5.24
CA VAL A 52 -9.58 5.34 -4.56
C VAL A 52 -9.55 4.21 -5.57
N ASP A 53 -8.39 3.57 -5.68
CA ASP A 53 -8.19 2.45 -6.59
C ASP A 53 -7.83 1.17 -5.82
N LEU A 54 -8.38 0.06 -6.25
CA LEU A 54 -7.97 -1.26 -5.78
C LEU A 54 -7.24 -1.95 -6.94
N VAL A 55 -5.94 -2.19 -6.77
CA VAL A 55 -5.11 -2.80 -7.81
C VAL A 55 -4.61 -4.15 -7.33
N MET A 56 -4.96 -5.18 -8.08
CA MET A 56 -4.66 -6.58 -7.77
C MET A 56 -3.93 -7.24 -8.93
N LYS A 57 -3.17 -8.29 -8.65
CA LYS A 57 -2.50 -9.04 -9.72
C LYS A 57 -3.54 -9.63 -10.68
N PRO A 58 -3.31 -9.54 -12.01
CA PRO A 58 -4.21 -10.19 -12.96
C PRO A 58 -4.17 -11.71 -12.88
N VAL A 59 -3.05 -12.30 -12.48
CA VAL A 59 -2.90 -13.76 -12.27
C VAL A 59 -1.96 -14.03 -11.11
N ALA A 60 -2.18 -15.15 -10.42
CA ALA A 60 -1.40 -15.53 -9.24
C ALA A 60 0.08 -15.78 -9.53
N ALA A 61 0.41 -16.19 -10.77
CA ALA A 61 1.78 -16.55 -11.14
C ALA A 61 2.76 -15.37 -11.22
N LEU A 62 2.25 -14.13 -11.26
CA LEU A 62 3.13 -12.96 -11.29
C LEU A 62 3.83 -12.80 -9.93
N ASP A 63 5.11 -12.43 -9.97
CA ASP A 63 5.86 -12.11 -8.77
C ASP A 63 5.30 -10.84 -8.12
N ASP A 64 5.03 -10.89 -6.82
CA ASP A 64 4.41 -9.78 -6.08
C ASP A 64 5.25 -8.51 -6.15
N ALA A 65 6.55 -8.62 -5.91
CA ALA A 65 7.44 -7.46 -5.86
C ALA A 65 7.54 -6.79 -7.23
N LEU A 66 7.72 -7.58 -8.28
CA LEU A 66 7.80 -7.06 -9.65
C LEU A 66 6.48 -6.42 -10.08
N PHE A 67 5.36 -7.05 -9.75
CA PHE A 67 4.04 -6.52 -10.05
C PHE A 67 3.83 -5.15 -9.39
N LYS A 68 4.10 -5.08 -8.10
CA LYS A 68 3.93 -3.81 -7.34
C LYS A 68 4.86 -2.71 -7.87
N ARG A 69 6.11 -3.06 -8.18
CA ARG A 69 7.05 -2.10 -8.79
C ARG A 69 6.50 -1.53 -10.09
N ASP A 70 5.97 -2.39 -10.96
CA ASP A 70 5.47 -1.98 -12.27
C ASP A 70 4.24 -1.08 -12.14
N VAL A 71 3.33 -1.39 -11.22
CA VAL A 71 2.17 -0.54 -10.92
C VAL A 71 2.62 0.84 -10.44
N LEU A 72 3.60 0.87 -9.52
CA LEU A 72 4.11 2.13 -8.99
C LEU A 72 4.84 2.95 -10.05
N ARG A 73 5.55 2.29 -10.97
CA ARG A 73 6.18 2.96 -12.11
C ARG A 73 5.14 3.67 -12.98
N GLU A 74 4.00 3.02 -13.23
CA GLU A 74 2.90 3.65 -13.97
C GLU A 74 2.30 4.84 -13.21
N ALA A 75 2.14 4.71 -11.89
CA ALA A 75 1.61 5.81 -11.06
C ALA A 75 2.49 7.06 -11.14
N LEU A 76 3.81 6.89 -11.25
CA LEU A 76 4.75 8.01 -11.38
C LEU A 76 4.58 8.80 -12.67
N LYS A 77 3.95 8.23 -13.69
CA LYS A 77 3.69 8.93 -14.96
C LYS A 77 2.60 9.99 -14.82
N THR A 78 1.70 9.83 -13.86
CA THR A 78 0.54 10.71 -13.67
C THR A 78 0.52 11.43 -12.34
N HIS A 79 1.43 11.09 -11.42
CA HIS A 79 1.50 11.70 -10.09
C HIS A 79 2.94 12.16 -9.81
N SER A 80 3.10 13.38 -9.35
CA SER A 80 4.42 13.94 -9.05
C SER A 80 5.02 13.39 -7.75
N ARG A 81 4.19 12.96 -6.83
CA ARG A 81 4.62 12.38 -5.56
C ARG A 81 3.86 11.09 -5.29
N VAL A 82 4.60 10.03 -5.05
CA VAL A 82 4.04 8.71 -4.73
C VAL A 82 4.70 8.19 -3.47
N TRP A 83 3.89 7.69 -2.56
CA TRP A 83 4.34 7.05 -1.33
C TRP A 83 3.85 5.61 -1.29
N LEU A 84 4.71 4.71 -0.84
CA LEU A 84 4.38 3.30 -0.61
C LEU A 84 4.49 2.98 0.87
N PHE A 85 3.40 2.49 1.44
CA PHE A 85 3.35 1.92 2.79
C PHE A 85 3.27 0.41 2.62
N GLU A 86 4.27 -0.31 3.10
CA GLU A 86 4.44 -1.74 2.80
C GLU A 86 5.06 -2.46 3.99
N ASN A 87 4.61 -3.68 4.25
CA ASN A 87 5.14 -4.51 5.34
C ASN A 87 6.14 -5.57 4.89
N GLU A 88 6.30 -5.80 3.58
CA GLU A 88 7.21 -6.82 3.06
C GLU A 88 8.53 -6.18 2.62
N PRO A 89 9.64 -6.44 3.33
CA PRO A 89 10.94 -5.88 2.97
C PRO A 89 11.39 -6.16 1.55
N VAL A 90 11.08 -7.35 1.01
CA VAL A 90 11.43 -7.69 -0.39
C VAL A 90 10.83 -6.66 -1.34
N ASN A 91 9.57 -6.27 -1.13
CA ASN A 91 8.90 -5.29 -1.97
C ASN A 91 9.51 -3.90 -1.82
N LEU A 92 9.75 -3.48 -0.58
CA LEU A 92 10.36 -2.18 -0.29
C LEU A 92 11.76 -2.06 -0.90
N ASN A 93 12.57 -3.09 -0.76
CA ASN A 93 13.94 -3.08 -1.27
C ASN A 93 13.98 -3.01 -2.80
N LEU A 94 13.09 -3.72 -3.48
CA LEU A 94 13.00 -3.66 -4.93
C LEU A 94 12.58 -2.28 -5.41
N VAL A 95 11.58 -1.69 -4.77
CA VAL A 95 11.10 -0.33 -5.12
C VAL A 95 12.19 0.71 -4.83
N ALA A 96 12.88 0.59 -3.69
CA ALA A 96 13.98 1.49 -3.36
C ALA A 96 15.08 1.47 -4.43
N ARG A 97 15.39 0.29 -4.94
CA ARG A 97 16.41 0.12 -5.97
C ARG A 97 15.98 0.67 -7.33
N ASP A 98 14.76 0.34 -7.76
CA ASP A 98 14.31 0.60 -9.12
C ASP A 98 13.57 1.93 -9.29
N LEU A 99 12.94 2.44 -8.22
CA LEU A 99 12.15 3.67 -8.24
C LEU A 99 12.53 4.55 -7.03
N PRO A 100 13.76 5.08 -7.02
CA PRO A 100 14.28 5.81 -5.84
C PRO A 100 13.52 7.09 -5.50
N GLN A 101 12.70 7.62 -6.41
CA GLN A 101 11.91 8.82 -6.17
C GLN A 101 10.65 8.56 -5.34
N ILE A 102 10.26 7.29 -5.11
CA ILE A 102 9.09 6.95 -4.30
C ILE A 102 9.46 7.06 -2.81
N GLY A 103 8.59 7.74 -2.05
CA GLY A 103 8.70 7.75 -0.59
C GLY A 103 8.28 6.39 -0.04
N LEU A 104 9.09 5.84 0.86
CA LEU A 104 8.84 4.51 1.42
C LEU A 104 8.62 4.60 2.91
N VAL A 105 7.60 3.88 3.39
CA VAL A 105 7.35 3.70 4.82
C VAL A 105 7.18 2.21 5.08
N TYR A 106 8.05 1.67 5.93
CA TYR A 106 7.96 0.29 6.35
C TYR A 106 6.92 0.15 7.45
N ILE A 107 5.92 -0.68 7.21
CA ILE A 107 4.93 -1.05 8.22
C ILE A 107 5.48 -2.25 8.98
N VAL A 108 5.83 -2.06 10.24
CA VAL A 108 6.42 -3.11 11.08
C VAL A 108 5.31 -4.09 11.46
N SER A 109 5.25 -5.20 10.76
CA SER A 109 4.27 -6.25 11.00
C SER A 109 4.80 -7.58 10.45
N THR A 110 3.98 -8.62 10.45
CA THR A 110 4.38 -9.94 9.95
C THR A 110 4.72 -9.86 8.46
N HIS A 111 5.87 -10.44 8.09
CA HIS A 111 6.34 -10.53 6.70
C HIS A 111 7.04 -11.86 6.45
N SER A 112 7.52 -12.07 5.23
CA SER A 112 8.11 -13.36 4.82
C SER A 112 9.42 -13.70 5.52
N GLY A 113 10.16 -12.69 5.98
CA GLY A 113 11.49 -12.89 6.56
C GLY A 113 12.59 -13.12 5.54
N ARG A 114 12.30 -13.03 4.23
CA ARG A 114 13.29 -13.28 3.18
C ARG A 114 14.38 -12.22 3.08
N GLU A 115 14.06 -10.97 3.42
CA GLU A 115 14.99 -9.84 3.39
C GLU A 115 14.71 -8.91 4.58
N GLU A 116 15.64 -8.01 4.83
CA GLU A 116 15.48 -6.96 5.82
C GLU A 116 15.53 -5.59 5.16
N CYS A 117 14.84 -4.61 5.73
CA CYS A 117 14.88 -3.22 5.28
C CYS A 117 16.11 -2.50 5.84
N ALA A 118 16.54 -1.44 5.15
CA ALA A 118 17.56 -0.54 5.68
C ALA A 118 17.07 0.12 6.98
N ASP A 119 17.98 0.26 7.95
CA ASP A 119 17.66 0.88 9.23
C ASP A 119 17.24 2.35 9.11
N THR A 120 17.69 3.01 8.05
CA THR A 120 17.37 4.42 7.78
C THR A 120 15.97 4.63 7.20
N LEU A 121 15.28 3.56 6.82
CA LEU A 121 13.95 3.65 6.25
C LEU A 121 12.94 4.10 7.31
N SER A 122 12.09 5.05 6.96
CA SER A 122 10.98 5.46 7.82
C SER A 122 10.08 4.27 8.11
N ARG A 123 9.61 4.15 9.35
CA ARG A 123 8.79 3.00 9.74
C ARG A 123 7.71 3.39 10.74
N ILE A 124 6.61 2.64 10.69
CA ILE A 124 5.49 2.81 11.60
C ILE A 124 5.04 1.45 12.12
N GLU A 125 4.44 1.43 13.29
CA GLU A 125 3.83 0.23 13.87
C GLU A 125 2.30 0.30 13.83
N HIS A 126 1.75 1.47 13.62
CA HIS A 126 0.32 1.73 13.51
C HIS A 126 0.11 3.01 12.68
N PHE A 127 -1.15 3.29 12.35
CA PHE A 127 -1.55 4.47 11.56
C PHE A 127 -2.20 5.57 12.40
N GLU A 128 -2.23 5.43 13.72
CA GLU A 128 -2.76 6.47 14.58
C GLU A 128 -1.87 7.71 14.52
N VAL A 129 -2.48 8.85 14.25
CA VAL A 129 -1.80 10.12 14.17
C VAL A 129 -2.48 11.12 15.11
N ASP A 130 -1.70 12.06 15.62
CA ASP A 130 -2.23 13.19 16.36
C ASP A 130 -3.00 14.08 15.38
N ALA A 131 -4.23 14.45 15.71
CA ALA A 131 -5.05 15.31 14.87
C ALA A 131 -4.36 16.64 14.54
N GLU A 132 -3.52 17.15 15.44
CA GLU A 132 -2.75 18.37 15.21
C GLU A 132 -1.61 18.17 14.20
N SER A 133 -1.14 16.94 14.03
CA SER A 133 -0.07 16.62 13.08
C SER A 133 -0.57 16.50 11.65
N PHE A 134 -1.86 16.44 11.47
CA PHE A 134 -2.49 16.25 10.17
C PHE A 134 -3.00 17.58 9.60
#